data_4e21bab16e188d24718c4cb2988d63e6
#
_entry.id   4e21bab16e188d24718c4cb2988d63e6
#
_cell.length_a   1.000
_cell.length_b   1.000
_cell.length_c   1.000
_cell.angle_alpha   90.00
_cell.angle_beta   90.00
_cell.angle_gamma   90.00
#
_symmetry.space_group_name_H-M   'P 1'
#
loop_
_entity.id
_entity.type
_entity.pdbx_description
1 polymer ?
#
loop_
_entity_poly.entity_id
_entity_poly.type
_entity_poly.pdbx_seq_one_letter_code
_entity_poly.pdbx_strand_id
1 'polypeptide(L)'
;MNSIDKRLLDVLERYIASGIEQQVDYEKFYLYSLVTHSTAIEGSTITEVENQLLFDEGIVAKGRSINEQMMNVDLKNAYLYGFEWAQKMQLYTVDFLRQLSAMVMRRTGTKYSVVGGEFDSAQGDLRLCNVSAGVGGSS
;
A
#
# COMPACT_ATOMS: atom_id res chain seq x y z
N MET A 1 -38.32 -13.06 4.66
CA MET A 1 -37.22 -12.50 3.87
C MET A 1 -37.70 -11.22 3.19
N ASN A 2 -36.99 -10.13 3.43
CA ASN A 2 -37.32 -8.81 2.89
C ASN A 2 -37.19 -8.82 1.36
N SER A 3 -37.89 -7.95 0.63
CA SER A 3 -37.79 -7.80 -0.81
C SER A 3 -36.37 -7.39 -1.29
N ILE A 4 -35.63 -6.66 -0.43
CA ILE A 4 -34.23 -6.30 -0.67
C ILE A 4 -33.34 -7.55 -0.62
N ASP A 5 -33.58 -8.45 0.31
CA ASP A 5 -32.81 -9.68 0.47
C ASP A 5 -32.97 -10.60 -0.74
N LYS A 6 -34.21 -10.68 -1.29
CA LYS A 6 -34.46 -11.46 -2.51
C LYS A 6 -33.73 -10.88 -3.72
N ARG A 7 -33.76 -9.57 -3.88
CA ARG A 7 -33.04 -8.89 -4.98
C ARG A 7 -31.52 -9.06 -4.89
N LEU A 8 -30.99 -8.99 -3.67
CA LEU A 8 -29.56 -9.20 -3.43
C LEU A 8 -29.15 -10.62 -3.79
N LEU A 9 -29.93 -11.61 -3.36
CA LEU A 9 -29.67 -13.02 -3.68
C LEU A 9 -29.76 -13.28 -5.19
N ASP A 10 -30.77 -12.73 -5.88
CA ASP A 10 -30.90 -12.85 -7.34
C ASP A 10 -29.67 -12.25 -8.08
N VAL A 11 -29.20 -11.08 -7.65
CA VAL A 11 -27.99 -10.46 -8.22
C VAL A 11 -26.75 -11.31 -7.94
N LEU A 12 -26.61 -11.86 -6.74
CA LEU A 12 -25.51 -12.72 -6.38
C LEU A 12 -25.50 -14.02 -7.19
N GLU A 13 -26.66 -14.66 -7.33
CA GLU A 13 -26.80 -15.88 -8.15
C GLU A 13 -26.43 -15.60 -9.62
N ARG A 14 -26.88 -14.49 -10.17
CA ARG A 14 -26.53 -14.06 -11.54
C ARG A 14 -25.04 -13.75 -11.68
N TYR A 15 -24.42 -13.13 -10.69
CA TYR A 15 -23.00 -12.87 -10.68
C TYR A 15 -22.20 -14.18 -10.66
N ILE A 16 -22.55 -15.12 -9.78
CA ILE A 16 -21.91 -16.44 -9.70
C ILE A 16 -22.11 -17.20 -11.04
N ALA A 17 -23.33 -17.19 -11.58
CA ALA A 17 -23.64 -17.86 -12.85
C ALA A 17 -22.89 -17.26 -14.06
N SER A 18 -22.48 -16.00 -13.99
CA SER A 18 -21.72 -15.35 -15.07
C SER A 18 -20.28 -15.87 -15.20
N GLY A 19 -19.75 -16.51 -14.17
CA GLY A 19 -18.36 -17.00 -14.15
C GLY A 19 -17.30 -15.91 -14.14
N ILE A 20 -17.67 -14.64 -13.97
CA ILE A 20 -16.75 -13.49 -13.97
C ILE A 20 -15.72 -13.64 -12.84
N GLU A 21 -16.12 -14.21 -11.70
CA GLU A 21 -15.24 -14.44 -10.57
C GLU A 21 -14.00 -15.27 -10.93
N GLN A 22 -14.13 -16.19 -11.87
CA GLN A 22 -13.02 -17.03 -12.35
C GLN A 22 -12.13 -16.34 -13.39
N GLN A 23 -12.58 -15.20 -13.94
CA GLN A 23 -11.88 -14.45 -15.00
C GLN A 23 -11.09 -13.26 -14.46
N VAL A 24 -11.41 -12.81 -13.26
CA VAL A 24 -10.77 -11.63 -12.62
C VAL A 24 -9.88 -12.10 -11.48
N ASP A 25 -8.63 -11.69 -11.53
CA ASP A 25 -7.70 -11.83 -10.40
C ASP A 25 -8.01 -10.73 -9.38
N TYR A 26 -8.94 -11.04 -8.47
CA TYR A 26 -9.37 -10.10 -7.44
C TYR A 26 -8.27 -9.75 -6.45
N GLU A 27 -7.38 -10.70 -6.11
CA GLU A 27 -6.27 -10.43 -5.17
C GLU A 27 -5.34 -9.37 -5.76
N LYS A 28 -4.97 -9.52 -7.02
CA LYS A 28 -4.17 -8.55 -7.75
C LYS A 28 -4.88 -7.21 -7.88
N PHE A 29 -6.16 -7.21 -8.25
CA PHE A 29 -6.96 -5.99 -8.38
C PHE A 29 -7.02 -5.22 -7.06
N TYR A 30 -7.34 -5.88 -5.95
CA TYR A 30 -7.40 -5.25 -4.65
C TYR A 30 -6.04 -4.75 -4.17
N LEU A 31 -4.96 -5.50 -4.40
CA LEU A 31 -3.62 -5.07 -4.07
C LEU A 31 -3.25 -3.77 -4.80
N TYR A 32 -3.51 -3.70 -6.10
CA TYR A 32 -3.16 -2.52 -6.90
C TYR A 32 -4.01 -1.31 -6.54
N SER A 33 -5.29 -1.51 -6.30
CA SER A 33 -6.18 -0.47 -5.80
C SER A 33 -5.75 0.04 -4.43
N LEU A 34 -5.43 -0.86 -3.51
CA LEU A 34 -4.98 -0.52 -2.16
C LEU A 34 -3.68 0.30 -2.18
N VAL A 35 -2.70 -0.10 -3.00
CA VAL A 35 -1.45 0.64 -3.19
C VAL A 35 -1.73 2.03 -3.74
N THR A 36 -2.53 2.12 -4.80
CA THR A 36 -2.83 3.39 -5.48
C THR A 36 -3.50 4.39 -4.54
N HIS A 37 -4.51 3.95 -3.81
CA HIS A 37 -5.24 4.83 -2.90
C HIS A 37 -4.42 5.20 -1.65
N SER A 38 -3.61 4.28 -1.15
CA SER A 38 -2.75 4.56 -0.01
C SER A 38 -1.66 5.58 -0.35
N THR A 39 -1.00 5.46 -1.51
CA THR A 39 0.02 6.42 -1.92
C THR A 39 -0.57 7.76 -2.34
N ALA A 40 -1.82 7.80 -2.81
CA ALA A 40 -2.53 9.04 -3.11
C ALA A 40 -2.69 9.94 -1.87
N ILE A 41 -2.87 9.35 -0.69
CA ILE A 41 -2.92 10.08 0.59
C ILE A 41 -1.60 10.82 0.85
N GLU A 42 -0.48 10.24 0.42
CA GLU A 42 0.87 10.80 0.54
C GLU A 42 1.27 11.68 -0.66
N GLY A 43 0.32 12.00 -1.53
CA GLY A 43 0.51 12.92 -2.64
C GLY A 43 0.87 12.28 -3.98
N SER A 44 0.85 10.96 -4.11
CA SER A 44 1.00 10.30 -5.42
C SER A 44 -0.18 10.62 -6.34
N THR A 45 0.13 10.89 -7.59
CA THR A 45 -0.87 11.16 -8.64
C THR A 45 -1.01 10.00 -9.64
N ILE A 46 -0.28 8.89 -9.40
CA ILE A 46 -0.32 7.70 -10.25
C ILE A 46 -1.70 7.04 -10.14
N THR A 47 -2.28 6.72 -11.29
CA THR A 47 -3.58 6.06 -11.38
C THR A 47 -3.47 4.54 -11.24
N GLU A 48 -4.60 3.84 -11.02
CA GLU A 48 -4.61 2.38 -10.95
C GLU A 48 -4.13 1.73 -12.25
N VAL A 49 -4.49 2.28 -13.40
CA VAL A 49 -4.04 1.77 -14.71
C VAL A 49 -2.54 1.95 -14.88
N GLU A 50 -1.99 3.10 -14.49
CA GLU A 50 -0.54 3.36 -14.53
C GLU A 50 0.21 2.43 -13.59
N ASN A 51 -0.31 2.17 -12.40
CA ASN A 51 0.27 1.19 -11.47
C ASN A 51 0.19 -0.23 -12.00
N GLN A 52 -0.89 -0.61 -12.66
CA GLN A 52 -1.00 -1.92 -13.30
C GLN A 52 0.09 -2.11 -14.36
N LEU A 53 0.29 -1.12 -15.23
CA LEU A 53 1.35 -1.17 -16.24
C LEU A 53 2.75 -1.21 -15.62
N LEU A 54 2.96 -0.44 -14.55
CA LEU A 54 4.22 -0.42 -13.83
C LEU A 54 4.53 -1.76 -13.18
N PHE A 55 3.56 -2.37 -12.52
CA PHE A 55 3.76 -3.61 -11.77
C PHE A 55 3.80 -4.85 -12.65
N ASP A 56 3.00 -4.90 -13.69
CA ASP A 56 2.90 -6.06 -14.57
C ASP A 56 3.94 -6.05 -15.69
N GLU A 57 4.23 -4.89 -16.26
CA GLU A 57 5.03 -4.76 -17.48
C GLU A 57 6.32 -3.92 -17.28
N GLY A 58 6.49 -3.30 -16.12
CA GLY A 58 7.62 -2.40 -15.85
C GLY A 58 7.55 -1.07 -16.61
N ILE A 59 6.37 -0.72 -17.12
CA ILE A 59 6.17 0.53 -17.86
C ILE A 59 5.95 1.67 -16.88
N VAL A 60 6.87 2.63 -16.89
CA VAL A 60 6.80 3.84 -16.06
C VAL A 60 5.76 4.82 -16.58
N ALA A 61 4.99 5.39 -15.67
CA ALA A 61 3.99 6.39 -16.00
C ALA A 61 4.66 7.69 -16.49
N LYS A 62 4.34 8.11 -17.70
CA LYS A 62 4.86 9.33 -18.28
C LYS A 62 4.34 10.57 -17.54
N GLY A 63 5.24 11.48 -17.23
CA GLY A 63 4.89 12.73 -16.54
C GLY A 63 4.72 12.59 -15.03
N ARG A 64 4.97 11.41 -14.46
CA ARG A 64 5.02 11.18 -13.01
C ARG A 64 6.46 11.16 -12.53
N SER A 65 6.71 11.63 -11.32
CA SER A 65 8.06 11.63 -10.75
C SER A 65 8.56 10.19 -10.47
N ILE A 66 9.86 10.01 -10.49
CA ILE A 66 10.49 8.75 -10.09
C ILE A 66 10.13 8.43 -8.64
N ASN A 67 10.06 9.45 -7.78
CA ASN A 67 9.71 9.29 -6.38
C ASN A 67 8.31 8.69 -6.19
N GLU A 68 7.31 9.18 -6.93
CA GLU A 68 5.96 8.61 -6.91
C GLU A 68 5.96 7.15 -7.36
N GLN A 69 6.71 6.83 -8.39
CA GLN A 69 6.79 5.46 -8.91
C GLN A 69 7.44 4.51 -7.91
N MET A 70 8.54 4.94 -7.28
CA MET A 70 9.24 4.17 -6.25
C MET A 70 8.36 3.97 -5.00
N MET A 71 7.63 4.99 -4.58
CA MET A 71 6.68 4.92 -3.48
C MET A 71 5.63 3.81 -3.72
N ASN A 72 5.06 3.75 -4.91
CA ASN A 72 4.08 2.73 -5.27
C ASN A 72 4.69 1.31 -5.33
N VAL A 73 5.88 1.15 -5.90
CA VAL A 73 6.59 -0.14 -5.95
C VAL A 73 6.94 -0.62 -4.55
N ASP A 74 7.49 0.25 -3.72
CA ASP A 74 7.88 -0.09 -2.36
C ASP A 74 6.67 -0.50 -1.51
N LEU A 75 5.57 0.24 -1.61
CA LEU A 75 4.35 -0.09 -0.87
C LEU A 75 3.73 -1.40 -1.35
N LYS A 76 3.71 -1.68 -2.67
CA LYS A 76 3.25 -2.98 -3.18
C LYS A 76 4.05 -4.13 -2.56
N ASN A 77 5.37 -4.02 -2.55
CA ASN A 77 6.24 -5.04 -1.98
C ASN A 77 6.04 -5.21 -0.46
N ALA A 78 5.82 -4.11 0.26
CA ALA A 78 5.51 -4.14 1.68
C ALA A 78 4.17 -4.84 1.98
N TYR A 79 3.13 -4.61 1.19
CA TYR A 79 1.86 -5.34 1.31
C TYR A 79 2.02 -6.84 1.07
N LEU A 80 2.74 -7.23 0.02
CA LEU A 80 2.99 -8.65 -0.27
C LEU A 80 3.72 -9.33 0.88
N TYR A 81 4.73 -8.69 1.43
CA TYR A 81 5.45 -9.18 2.60
C TYR A 81 4.54 -9.32 3.83
N GLY A 82 3.71 -8.29 4.10
CA GLY A 82 2.76 -8.31 5.20
C GLY A 82 1.70 -9.41 5.06
N PHE A 83 1.18 -9.63 3.85
CA PHE A 83 0.23 -10.70 3.58
C PHE A 83 0.85 -12.09 3.77
N GLU A 84 2.08 -12.29 3.29
CA GLU A 84 2.80 -13.55 3.51
C GLU A 84 3.03 -13.82 5.00
N TRP A 85 3.40 -12.79 5.76
CA TRP A 85 3.55 -12.90 7.21
C TRP A 85 2.23 -13.28 7.91
N ALA A 86 1.14 -12.64 7.53
CA ALA A 86 -0.19 -12.91 8.06
C ALA A 86 -0.66 -14.34 7.76
N GLN A 87 -0.40 -14.84 6.55
CA GLN A 87 -0.74 -16.21 6.15
C GLN A 87 0.02 -17.27 6.96
N LYS A 88 1.24 -16.98 7.37
CA LYS A 88 2.05 -17.87 8.22
C LYS A 88 1.61 -17.84 9.68
N MET A 89 0.63 -17.02 10.05
CA MET A 89 0.09 -16.87 11.41
C MET A 89 1.19 -16.61 12.46
N GLN A 90 2.23 -15.89 12.08
CA GLN A 90 3.34 -15.52 12.95
C GLN A 90 2.96 -14.34 13.85
N LEU A 91 3.59 -14.27 15.03
CA LEU A 91 3.39 -13.14 15.94
C LEU A 91 3.95 -11.86 15.33
N TYR A 92 3.25 -10.76 15.56
CA TYR A 92 3.73 -9.44 15.24
C TYR A 92 4.79 -9.01 16.27
N THR A 93 6.00 -8.79 15.79
CA THR A 93 7.14 -8.36 16.61
C THR A 93 7.56 -6.94 16.23
N VAL A 94 8.33 -6.30 17.10
CA VAL A 94 8.95 -5.00 16.79
C VAL A 94 9.86 -5.11 15.57
N ASP A 95 10.61 -6.21 15.45
CA ASP A 95 11.48 -6.44 14.28
C ASP A 95 10.68 -6.58 13.00
N PHE A 96 9.56 -7.30 13.02
CA PHE A 96 8.65 -7.35 11.87
C PHE A 96 8.16 -5.96 11.45
N LEU A 97 7.71 -5.14 12.41
CA LEU A 97 7.23 -3.79 12.14
C LEU A 97 8.34 -2.89 11.58
N ARG A 98 9.56 -3.03 12.09
CA ARG A 98 10.72 -2.29 11.57
C ARG A 98 11.06 -2.71 10.15
N GLN A 99 11.06 -4.01 9.85
CA GLN A 99 11.28 -4.52 8.49
C GLN A 99 10.20 -4.03 7.53
N LEU A 100 8.93 -4.10 7.93
CA LEU A 100 7.82 -3.62 7.11
C LEU A 100 7.96 -2.11 6.83
N SER A 101 8.28 -1.32 7.84
CA SER A 101 8.53 0.12 7.70
C SER A 101 9.71 0.41 6.76
N ALA A 102 10.81 -0.34 6.88
CA ALA A 102 11.95 -0.22 5.98
C ALA A 102 11.58 -0.52 4.52
N MET A 103 10.71 -1.49 4.29
CA MET A 103 10.22 -1.81 2.93
C MET A 103 9.38 -0.69 2.34
N VAL A 104 8.47 -0.11 3.13
CA VAL A 104 7.62 1.02 2.69
C VAL A 104 8.48 2.23 2.31
N MET A 105 9.53 2.50 3.07
CA MET A 105 10.39 3.69 2.92
C MET A 105 11.69 3.40 2.17
N ARG A 106 11.83 2.26 1.52
CA ARG A 106 13.10 1.75 0.98
C ARG A 106 13.83 2.74 0.08
N ARG A 107 13.11 3.42 -0.82
CA ARG A 107 13.66 4.36 -1.81
C ARG A 107 13.23 5.79 -1.57
N THR A 108 12.29 6.03 -0.67
CA THR A 108 11.73 7.34 -0.37
C THR A 108 12.04 7.80 1.06
N GLY A 109 12.68 6.95 1.86
CA GLY A 109 13.08 7.27 3.22
C GLY A 109 14.22 8.27 3.29
N THR A 110 14.38 8.87 4.45
CA THR A 110 15.37 9.91 4.74
C THR A 110 16.13 9.59 6.02
N LYS A 111 17.40 9.93 6.01
CA LYS A 111 18.23 9.93 7.22
C LYS A 111 18.03 11.25 7.98
N TYR A 112 17.77 11.15 9.25
CA TYR A 112 17.55 12.27 10.14
C TYR A 112 18.68 12.36 11.18
N SER A 113 19.15 13.58 11.43
CA SER A 113 20.08 13.89 12.52
C SER A 113 19.39 14.79 13.54
N VAL A 114 19.27 14.31 14.76
CA VAL A 114 18.59 14.99 15.86
C VAL A 114 19.46 14.94 17.11
N VAL A 115 19.08 15.68 18.15
CA VAL A 115 19.83 15.71 19.42
C VAL A 115 20.05 14.32 20.03
N GLY A 116 19.09 13.40 19.87
CA GLY A 116 19.18 12.02 20.36
C GLY A 116 20.04 11.08 19.50
N GLY A 117 20.59 11.55 18.37
CA GLY A 117 21.39 10.76 17.44
C GLY A 117 20.87 10.82 16.02
N GLU A 118 21.19 9.79 15.24
CA GLU A 118 20.74 9.64 13.86
C GLU A 118 19.79 8.45 13.73
N PHE A 119 18.81 8.56 12.84
CA PHE A 119 17.96 7.45 12.43
C PHE A 119 17.59 7.56 10.96
N ASP A 120 17.42 6.43 10.31
CA ASP A 120 17.11 6.33 8.88
C ASP A 120 15.79 5.59 8.68
N SER A 121 14.79 6.27 8.15
CA SER A 121 13.49 5.67 7.88
C SER A 121 13.55 4.57 6.81
N ALA A 122 14.50 4.63 5.88
CA ALA A 122 14.71 3.58 4.88
C ALA A 122 15.29 2.28 5.48
N GLN A 123 15.86 2.33 6.67
CA GLN A 123 16.39 1.18 7.42
C GLN A 123 15.39 0.64 8.47
N GLY A 124 14.23 1.28 8.61
CA GLY A 124 13.27 0.93 9.65
C GLY A 124 13.72 1.31 11.05
N ASP A 125 14.57 2.31 11.18
CA ASP A 125 15.03 2.78 12.48
C ASP A 125 13.87 3.43 13.25
N LEU A 126 13.90 3.21 14.56
CA LEU A 126 12.95 3.88 15.44
C LEU A 126 13.30 5.37 15.55
N ARG A 127 12.27 6.20 15.59
CA ARG A 127 12.45 7.65 15.72
C ARG A 127 13.06 8.01 17.06
N LEU A 128 14.01 8.93 17.02
CA LEU A 128 14.70 9.48 18.21
C LEU A 128 14.16 10.87 18.58
N CYS A 129 13.09 11.32 17.98
CA CYS A 129 12.44 12.60 18.28
C CYS A 129 10.93 12.45 18.34
N ASN A 130 10.29 13.35 19.07
CA ASN A 130 8.84 13.47 19.09
C ASN A 130 8.35 13.99 17.73
N VAL A 131 7.19 13.50 17.30
CA VAL A 131 6.47 14.02 16.14
C VAL A 131 5.11 14.46 16.60
N SER A 132 4.64 15.60 16.09
CA SER A 132 3.26 16.02 16.24
C SER A 132 2.55 15.82 14.90
N ALA A 133 1.42 15.14 14.95
CA ALA A 133 0.47 15.14 13.85
C ALA A 133 -0.55 16.26 14.13
N GLY A 134 -0.52 17.31 13.33
CA GLY A 134 -1.44 18.42 13.50
C GLY A 134 -1.21 19.48 12.43
N VAL A 135 -2.20 20.33 12.25
CA VAL A 135 -2.11 21.48 11.35
C VAL A 135 -0.93 22.34 11.84
N GLY A 136 0.04 22.54 10.98
CA GLY A 136 1.17 23.40 11.30
C GLY A 136 0.67 24.74 11.76
N GLY A 137 0.94 25.06 13.01
CA GLY A 137 0.64 26.39 13.52
C GLY A 137 1.40 27.41 12.70
N SER A 138 0.69 28.27 12.03
CA SER A 138 1.23 29.51 11.51
C SER A 138 1.78 30.30 12.70
N SER A 139 3.05 30.47 12.78
CA SER A 139 3.67 31.54 13.54
C SER A 139 3.95 32.70 12.61
#